data_ebb1975a2c2b2d64e473aaebbc0f3142
#
_entry.id   ebb1975a2c2b2d64e473aaebbc0f3142
#
_cell.length_a   1.000
_cell.length_b   1.000
_cell.length_c   1.000
_cell.angle_alpha   90.00
_cell.angle_beta   90.00
_cell.angle_gamma   90.00
#
_symmetry.space_group_name_H-M   'P 1'
#
loop_
_entity.id
_entity.type
_entity.pdbx_description
1 polymer ?
#
loop_
_entity_poly.entity_id
_entity_poly.type
_entity_poly.pdbx_seq_one_letter_code
_entity_poly.pdbx_strand_id
1 'polypeptide(L)'
;MIELRHLYKSFEDKDVLKDINAVFEDGKTNLIIGQSGSGKTVLMKNIVGLFEPSSGEILYDGRDFVRMTKREKVLIRREMGMIFQSAALFDSMSVLENVMFPLDMFSDDNEADRIRRAKFCLDRVNLKGAEEKMPGEISGGMQKRVAIARAIALNPKYLFCDEPNSGLDPKTSIVIDELIHSITHEYDMTTIINTHDMNSVMGIGENIIYIYEGHKEWQGSKDQIMSSTNERLNSFIFASDLFRKVKEAENGK
;
A
#
# COMPACT_ATOMS: atom_id res chain seq x y z
N MET A 1 3.97 7.81 11.21
CA MET A 1 2.58 7.44 11.58
C MET A 1 1.58 8.28 10.81
N ILE A 2 0.50 7.66 10.33
CA ILE A 2 -0.61 8.40 9.69
C ILE A 2 -1.87 8.17 10.53
N GLU A 3 -2.56 9.24 10.87
CA GLU A 3 -3.80 9.19 11.66
C GLU A 3 -4.94 9.86 10.90
N LEU A 4 -6.09 9.21 10.90
CA LEU A 4 -7.34 9.73 10.34
C LEU A 4 -8.30 10.05 11.47
N ARG A 5 -8.88 11.25 11.44
CA ARG A 5 -9.86 11.71 12.45
C ARG A 5 -11.13 12.18 11.76
N HIS A 6 -12.22 11.52 12.06
CA HIS A 6 -13.55 11.85 11.57
C HIS A 6 -13.58 12.11 10.06
N LEU A 7 -12.91 11.22 9.27
CA LEU A 7 -12.76 11.39 7.84
C LEU A 7 -14.05 10.98 7.11
N TYR A 8 -14.58 11.93 6.34
CA TYR A 8 -15.74 11.73 5.47
C TYR A 8 -15.37 12.00 4.02
N LYS A 9 -15.98 11.25 3.11
CA LYS A 9 -15.93 11.53 1.67
C LYS A 9 -17.23 11.20 0.99
N SER A 10 -17.81 12.22 0.36
CA SER A 10 -19.00 12.10 -0.47
C SER A 10 -18.67 12.50 -1.91
N PHE A 11 -19.37 11.92 -2.86
CA PHE A 11 -19.38 12.32 -4.26
C PHE A 11 -20.85 12.55 -4.65
N GLU A 12 -21.19 13.77 -5.07
CA GLU A 12 -22.58 14.19 -5.31
C GLU A 12 -23.47 13.82 -4.12
N ASP A 13 -24.43 12.90 -4.32
CA ASP A 13 -25.39 12.48 -3.29
C ASP A 13 -24.99 11.17 -2.57
N LYS A 14 -23.77 10.62 -2.81
CA LYS A 14 -23.35 9.35 -2.26
C LYS A 14 -22.23 9.50 -1.24
N ASP A 15 -22.51 9.14 0.01
CA ASP A 15 -21.48 9.01 1.06
C ASP A 15 -20.71 7.72 0.89
N VAL A 16 -19.39 7.84 0.60
CA VAL A 16 -18.49 6.72 0.35
C VAL A 16 -17.65 6.39 1.58
N LEU A 17 -17.18 7.42 2.31
CA LEU A 17 -16.50 7.24 3.60
C LEU A 17 -17.27 7.97 4.67
N LYS A 18 -17.47 7.29 5.80
CA LYS A 18 -18.36 7.73 6.87
C LYS A 18 -17.67 7.58 8.21
N ASP A 19 -17.21 8.69 8.77
CA ASP A 19 -16.56 8.77 10.09
C ASP A 19 -15.39 7.79 10.27
N ILE A 20 -14.45 7.78 9.32
CA ILE A 20 -13.28 6.92 9.43
C ILE A 20 -12.30 7.51 10.46
N ASN A 21 -12.06 6.73 11.52
CA ASN A 21 -11.06 7.00 12.56
C ASN A 21 -10.07 5.83 12.59
N ALA A 22 -8.81 6.06 12.18
CA ALA A 22 -7.82 4.99 12.04
C ALA A 22 -6.40 5.48 12.29
N VAL A 23 -5.54 4.59 12.75
CA VAL A 23 -4.10 4.84 12.90
C VAL A 23 -3.34 3.81 12.07
N PHE A 24 -2.45 4.29 11.20
CA PHE A 24 -1.48 3.48 10.48
C PHE A 24 -0.13 3.64 11.17
N GLU A 25 0.36 2.54 11.71
CA GLU A 25 1.53 2.51 12.58
C GLU A 25 2.84 2.55 11.78
N ASP A 26 3.85 3.23 12.32
CA ASP A 26 5.20 3.26 11.76
C ASP A 26 5.87 1.89 11.82
N GLY A 27 6.78 1.64 10.87
CA GLY A 27 7.54 0.40 10.80
C GLY A 27 6.71 -0.85 10.56
N LYS A 28 5.41 -0.71 10.21
CA LYS A 28 4.48 -1.83 10.03
C LYS A 28 3.83 -1.85 8.66
N THR A 29 3.45 -3.07 8.26
CA THR A 29 2.52 -3.28 7.16
C THR A 29 1.08 -3.11 7.67
N ASN A 30 0.48 -1.98 7.31
CA ASN A 30 -0.91 -1.66 7.61
C ASN A 30 -1.78 -2.05 6.42
N LEU A 31 -2.76 -2.91 6.61
CA LEU A 31 -3.64 -3.37 5.54
C LEU A 31 -5.03 -2.73 5.65
N ILE A 32 -5.55 -2.27 4.52
CA ILE A 32 -6.95 -1.88 4.38
C ILE A 32 -7.66 -2.99 3.61
N ILE A 33 -8.60 -3.68 4.27
CA ILE A 33 -9.33 -4.79 3.70
C ILE A 33 -10.83 -4.52 3.63
N GLY A 34 -11.55 -5.26 2.81
CA GLY A 34 -13.01 -5.15 2.65
C GLY A 34 -13.48 -5.57 1.27
N GLN A 35 -14.78 -5.70 1.11
CA GLN A 35 -15.39 -6.08 -0.16
C GLN A 35 -15.12 -5.05 -1.26
N SER A 36 -15.28 -5.46 -2.53
CA SER A 36 -15.26 -4.51 -3.65
C SER A 36 -16.36 -3.45 -3.43
N GLY A 37 -16.02 -2.18 -3.67
CA GLY A 37 -16.95 -1.07 -3.47
C GLY A 37 -17.11 -0.59 -2.02
N SER A 38 -16.43 -1.17 -1.03
CA SER A 38 -16.53 -0.75 0.38
C SER A 38 -15.90 0.62 0.69
N GLY A 39 -15.12 1.19 -0.23
CA GLY A 39 -14.47 2.50 -0.07
C GLY A 39 -12.94 2.48 0.08
N LYS A 40 -12.27 1.32 0.06
CA LYS A 40 -10.81 1.19 0.27
C LYS A 40 -9.97 2.09 -0.64
N THR A 41 -10.19 2.00 -1.95
CA THR A 41 -9.44 2.82 -2.94
C THR A 41 -9.73 4.31 -2.76
N VAL A 42 -10.98 4.68 -2.42
CA VAL A 42 -11.33 6.06 -2.10
C VAL A 42 -10.60 6.53 -0.85
N LEU A 43 -10.52 5.69 0.19
CA LEU A 43 -9.79 5.98 1.42
C LEU A 43 -8.30 6.21 1.11
N MET A 44 -7.65 5.31 0.40
CA MET A 44 -6.25 5.48 -0.01
C MET A 44 -6.04 6.76 -0.83
N LYS A 45 -6.93 7.06 -1.80
CA LYS A 45 -6.83 8.28 -2.61
C LYS A 45 -7.02 9.57 -1.78
N ASN A 46 -7.79 9.55 -0.70
CA ASN A 46 -7.86 10.66 0.25
C ASN A 46 -6.54 10.80 1.02
N ILE A 47 -5.99 9.69 1.53
CA ILE A 47 -4.74 9.70 2.30
C ILE A 47 -3.61 10.27 1.45
N VAL A 48 -3.39 9.81 0.22
CA VAL A 48 -2.31 10.32 -0.65
C VAL A 48 -2.62 11.71 -1.25
N GLY A 49 -3.83 12.25 -1.02
CA GLY A 49 -4.25 13.57 -1.48
C GLY A 49 -4.58 13.67 -2.97
N LEU A 50 -4.99 12.55 -3.59
CA LEU A 50 -5.59 12.53 -4.94
C LEU A 50 -7.06 12.96 -4.89
N PHE A 51 -7.74 12.72 -3.78
CA PHE A 51 -9.04 13.27 -3.47
C PHE A 51 -8.95 14.13 -2.21
N GLU A 52 -9.66 15.25 -2.19
CA GLU A 52 -9.86 16.01 -0.96
C GLU A 52 -11.01 15.39 -0.17
N PRO A 53 -10.87 15.17 1.15
CA PRO A 53 -11.97 14.72 1.99
C PRO A 53 -13.08 15.77 2.04
N SER A 54 -14.32 15.34 2.27
CA SER A 54 -15.45 16.24 2.48
C SER A 54 -15.37 16.92 3.85
N SER A 55 -14.85 16.20 4.86
CA SER A 55 -14.52 16.72 6.19
C SER A 55 -13.57 15.75 6.91
N GLY A 56 -13.04 16.18 8.07
CA GLY A 56 -12.11 15.42 8.88
C GLY A 56 -10.66 15.81 8.67
N GLU A 57 -9.76 15.06 9.29
CA GLU A 57 -8.32 15.33 9.30
C GLU A 57 -7.52 14.11 8.83
N ILE A 58 -6.41 14.36 8.16
CA ILE A 58 -5.40 13.38 7.80
C ILE A 58 -4.07 13.90 8.32
N LEU A 59 -3.52 13.24 9.34
CA LEU A 59 -2.32 13.68 10.03
C LEU A 59 -1.13 12.80 9.64
N TYR A 60 -0.09 13.40 9.08
CA TYR A 60 1.21 12.78 8.82
C TYR A 60 2.18 13.21 9.92
N ASP A 61 2.46 12.34 10.89
CA ASP A 61 3.25 12.65 12.10
C ASP A 61 2.76 13.93 12.78
N GLY A 62 1.46 14.04 12.98
CA GLY A 62 0.80 15.21 13.57
C GLY A 62 0.65 16.41 12.63
N ARG A 63 1.18 16.37 11.39
CA ARG A 63 1.04 17.43 10.40
C ARG A 63 -0.28 17.28 9.64
N ASP A 64 -1.21 18.22 9.79
CA ASP A 64 -2.55 18.18 9.14
C ASP A 64 -2.45 18.41 7.64
N PHE A 65 -2.42 17.32 6.88
CA PHE A 65 -2.30 17.31 5.42
C PHE A 65 -3.48 18.01 4.72
N VAL A 66 -4.67 17.98 5.29
CA VAL A 66 -5.87 18.59 4.68
C VAL A 66 -5.72 20.10 4.64
N ARG A 67 -5.23 20.69 5.74
CA ARG A 67 -5.05 22.16 5.90
C ARG A 67 -3.77 22.71 5.28
N MET A 68 -2.86 21.86 4.82
CA MET A 68 -1.61 22.28 4.20
C MET A 68 -1.83 23.06 2.92
N THR A 69 -0.96 24.03 2.68
CA THR A 69 -0.83 24.71 1.39
C THR A 69 -0.37 23.74 0.30
N LYS A 70 -0.54 24.11 -0.97
CA LYS A 70 -0.06 23.29 -2.10
C LYS A 70 1.46 23.01 -2.02
N ARG A 71 2.26 23.98 -1.54
CA ARG A 71 3.72 23.81 -1.38
C ARG A 71 4.07 22.79 -0.30
N GLU A 72 3.40 22.86 0.84
CA GLU A 72 3.58 21.90 1.95
C GLU A 72 3.15 20.49 1.54
N LYS A 73 2.03 20.34 0.82
CA LYS A 73 1.57 19.05 0.28
C LYS A 73 2.60 18.43 -0.67
N VAL A 74 3.33 19.23 -1.46
CA VAL A 74 4.42 18.73 -2.32
C VAL A 74 5.54 18.14 -1.47
N LEU A 75 5.91 18.75 -0.35
CA LEU A 75 6.95 18.21 0.54
C LEU A 75 6.54 16.87 1.13
N ILE A 76 5.30 16.74 1.62
CA ILE A 76 4.79 15.45 2.12
C ILE A 76 4.78 14.38 1.02
N ARG A 77 4.38 14.73 -0.21
CA ARG A 77 4.38 13.78 -1.35
C ARG A 77 5.76 13.27 -1.73
N ARG A 78 6.83 14.04 -1.49
CA ARG A 78 8.21 13.56 -1.67
C ARG A 78 8.60 12.49 -0.65
N GLU A 79 7.92 12.46 0.51
CA GLU A 79 8.08 11.42 1.53
C GLU A 79 7.24 10.17 1.21
N MET A 80 6.49 10.14 0.10
CA MET A 80 5.60 9.04 -0.29
C MET A 80 6.15 8.24 -1.47
N GLY A 81 6.13 6.91 -1.37
CA GLY A 81 6.23 6.00 -2.49
C GLY A 81 4.86 5.40 -2.81
N MET A 82 4.58 5.14 -4.09
CA MET A 82 3.29 4.55 -4.48
C MET A 82 3.47 3.43 -5.50
N ILE A 83 2.79 2.31 -5.24
CA ILE A 83 2.70 1.13 -6.10
C ILE A 83 1.24 1.00 -6.53
N PHE A 84 1.00 1.08 -7.83
CA PHE A 84 -0.34 0.96 -8.43
C PHE A 84 -0.65 -0.49 -8.82
N GLN A 85 -1.93 -0.81 -8.91
CA GLN A 85 -2.42 -2.11 -9.30
C GLN A 85 -1.84 -2.60 -10.64
N SER A 86 -1.65 -1.72 -11.64
CA SER A 86 -1.09 -2.04 -12.95
C SER A 86 0.43 -1.90 -13.05
N ALA A 87 1.16 -1.73 -11.90
CA ALA A 87 2.55 -1.29 -11.84
C ALA A 87 2.80 0.13 -12.40
N ALA A 88 2.01 0.59 -13.37
CA ALA A 88 2.04 1.91 -13.98
C ALA A 88 3.47 2.33 -14.41
N LEU A 89 4.18 1.42 -15.07
CA LEU A 89 5.48 1.72 -15.67
C LEU A 89 5.28 2.55 -16.94
N PHE A 90 6.27 3.36 -17.25
CA PHE A 90 6.33 4.09 -18.52
C PHE A 90 6.88 3.14 -19.60
N ASP A 91 6.04 2.76 -20.55
CA ASP A 91 6.40 1.82 -21.63
C ASP A 91 7.51 2.33 -22.56
N SER A 92 7.70 3.65 -22.61
CA SER A 92 8.76 4.32 -23.38
C SER A 92 10.09 4.44 -22.66
N MET A 93 10.18 3.94 -21.43
CA MET A 93 11.37 3.99 -20.58
C MET A 93 11.83 2.58 -20.23
N SER A 94 13.16 2.38 -20.19
CA SER A 94 13.76 1.15 -19.67
C SER A 94 13.45 0.92 -18.19
N VAL A 95 13.77 -0.26 -17.68
CA VAL A 95 13.65 -0.59 -16.25
C VAL A 95 14.44 0.39 -15.39
N LEU A 96 15.67 0.71 -15.78
CA LEU A 96 16.51 1.68 -15.05
C LEU A 96 15.88 3.09 -15.06
N GLU A 97 15.46 3.57 -16.23
CA GLU A 97 14.85 4.90 -16.40
C GLU A 97 13.55 5.02 -15.60
N ASN A 98 12.72 3.96 -15.55
CA ASN A 98 11.53 3.93 -14.71
C ASN A 98 11.87 4.13 -13.23
N VAL A 99 12.94 3.52 -12.71
CA VAL A 99 13.36 3.67 -11.31
C VAL A 99 14.04 5.03 -11.09
N MET A 100 14.75 5.55 -12.08
CA MET A 100 15.38 6.88 -12.03
C MET A 100 14.36 8.02 -12.07
N PHE A 101 13.19 7.82 -12.68
CA PHE A 101 12.22 8.88 -12.91
C PHE A 101 11.91 9.77 -11.67
N PRO A 102 11.59 9.23 -10.49
CA PRO A 102 11.39 10.08 -9.31
C PRO A 102 12.67 10.77 -8.84
N LEU A 103 13.84 10.17 -9.04
CA LEU A 103 15.13 10.80 -8.71
C LEU A 103 15.40 11.99 -9.63
N ASP A 104 15.14 11.86 -10.93
CA ASP A 104 15.30 12.93 -11.91
C ASP A 104 14.38 14.11 -11.65
N MET A 105 13.19 13.84 -11.12
CA MET A 105 12.18 14.87 -10.83
C MET A 105 12.38 15.58 -9.49
N PHE A 106 12.96 14.91 -8.48
CA PHE A 106 12.87 15.38 -7.09
C PHE A 106 14.18 15.32 -6.31
N SER A 107 15.25 14.69 -6.83
CA SER A 107 16.58 14.69 -6.18
C SER A 107 17.45 15.80 -6.73
N ASP A 108 18.27 16.38 -5.85
CA ASP A 108 19.32 17.34 -6.21
C ASP A 108 20.67 16.64 -6.50
N ASP A 109 20.70 15.28 -6.47
CA ASP A 109 21.89 14.49 -6.72
C ASP A 109 22.35 14.57 -8.19
N ASN A 110 23.66 14.43 -8.43
CA ASN A 110 24.18 14.30 -9.79
C ASN A 110 23.73 12.98 -10.45
N GLU A 111 23.84 12.90 -11.76
CA GLU A 111 23.39 11.76 -12.56
C GLU A 111 24.03 10.42 -12.11
N ALA A 112 25.33 10.41 -11.82
CA ALA A 112 26.05 9.21 -11.39
C ALA A 112 25.50 8.66 -10.07
N ASP A 113 25.12 9.54 -9.15
CA ASP A 113 24.54 9.17 -7.86
C ASP A 113 23.12 8.65 -8.03
N ARG A 114 22.31 9.28 -8.89
CA ARG A 114 20.95 8.80 -9.23
C ARG A 114 20.99 7.42 -9.86
N ILE A 115 21.89 7.17 -10.82
CA ILE A 115 22.09 5.85 -11.44
C ILE A 115 22.48 4.82 -10.37
N ARG A 116 23.43 5.15 -9.49
CA ARG A 116 23.86 4.27 -8.40
C ARG A 116 22.70 3.93 -7.46
N ARG A 117 21.90 4.91 -7.11
CA ARG A 117 20.70 4.72 -6.28
C ARG A 117 19.66 3.85 -6.97
N ALA A 118 19.36 4.08 -8.23
CA ALA A 118 18.40 3.29 -8.99
C ALA A 118 18.85 1.82 -9.12
N LYS A 119 20.13 1.57 -9.42
CA LYS A 119 20.69 0.21 -9.45
C LYS A 119 20.62 -0.47 -8.10
N PHE A 120 20.90 0.24 -7.01
CA PHE A 120 20.72 -0.28 -5.66
C PHE A 120 19.25 -0.69 -5.41
N CYS A 121 18.27 0.12 -5.81
CA CYS A 121 16.86 -0.23 -5.67
C CYS A 121 16.48 -1.47 -6.50
N LEU A 122 17.02 -1.61 -7.71
CA LEU A 122 16.82 -2.80 -8.55
C LEU A 122 17.43 -4.06 -7.92
N ASP A 123 18.62 -3.95 -7.33
CA ASP A 123 19.23 -5.05 -6.56
C ASP A 123 18.36 -5.50 -5.39
N ARG A 124 17.75 -4.53 -4.64
CA ARG A 124 16.87 -4.83 -3.51
C ARG A 124 15.61 -5.62 -3.89
N VAL A 125 15.17 -5.49 -5.13
CA VAL A 125 14.01 -6.23 -5.64
C VAL A 125 14.41 -7.44 -6.50
N ASN A 126 15.67 -7.86 -6.47
CA ASN A 126 16.23 -9.00 -7.25
C ASN A 126 16.02 -8.85 -8.77
N LEU A 127 16.32 -7.66 -9.32
CA LEU A 127 16.24 -7.36 -10.75
C LEU A 127 17.58 -6.92 -11.37
N LYS A 128 18.68 -7.31 -10.77
CA LYS A 128 20.02 -7.08 -11.33
C LYS A 128 20.15 -7.69 -12.72
N GLY A 129 20.70 -6.93 -13.67
CA GLY A 129 20.87 -7.34 -15.07
C GLY A 129 19.62 -7.14 -15.94
N ALA A 130 18.59 -6.48 -15.43
CA ALA A 130 17.38 -6.12 -16.19
C ALA A 130 17.29 -4.63 -16.57
N GLU A 131 18.35 -3.85 -16.28
CA GLU A 131 18.38 -2.38 -16.32
C GLU A 131 17.94 -1.81 -17.68
N GLU A 132 18.44 -2.41 -18.77
CA GLU A 132 18.24 -1.96 -20.15
C GLU A 132 16.95 -2.51 -20.80
N LYS A 133 16.25 -3.43 -20.11
CA LYS A 133 15.01 -4.02 -20.66
C LYS A 133 13.87 -3.02 -20.63
N MET A 134 12.98 -3.15 -21.61
CA MET A 134 11.73 -2.40 -21.63
C MET A 134 10.63 -3.13 -20.83
N PRO A 135 9.61 -2.43 -20.32
CA PRO A 135 8.50 -3.06 -19.60
C PRO A 135 7.84 -4.23 -20.34
N GLY A 136 7.72 -4.15 -21.68
CA GLY A 136 7.15 -5.22 -22.50
C GLY A 136 8.03 -6.47 -22.62
N GLU A 137 9.30 -6.42 -22.22
CA GLU A 137 10.26 -7.52 -22.30
C GLU A 137 10.41 -8.29 -20.98
N ILE A 138 9.67 -7.88 -19.94
CA ILE A 138 9.73 -8.46 -18.60
C ILE A 138 8.36 -9.00 -18.17
N SER A 139 8.37 -10.00 -17.29
CA SER A 139 7.13 -10.61 -16.79
C SER A 139 6.34 -9.63 -15.87
N GLY A 140 5.04 -9.89 -15.68
CA GLY A 140 4.20 -9.09 -14.78
C GLY A 140 4.75 -9.01 -13.35
N GLY A 141 5.29 -10.11 -12.81
CA GLY A 141 5.96 -10.10 -11.50
C GLY A 141 7.23 -9.25 -11.49
N MET A 142 8.01 -9.22 -12.58
CA MET A 142 9.16 -8.31 -12.71
C MET A 142 8.69 -6.86 -12.80
N GLN A 143 7.63 -6.56 -13.53
CA GLN A 143 7.06 -5.20 -13.60
C GLN A 143 6.64 -4.68 -12.22
N LYS A 144 6.03 -5.55 -11.38
CA LYS A 144 5.70 -5.20 -9.99
C LYS A 144 6.95 -4.89 -9.17
N ARG A 145 8.01 -5.67 -9.32
CA ARG A 145 9.28 -5.41 -8.65
C ARG A 145 9.92 -4.09 -9.11
N VAL A 146 9.86 -3.74 -10.40
CA VAL A 146 10.32 -2.43 -10.89
C VAL A 146 9.50 -1.31 -10.26
N ALA A 147 8.17 -1.47 -10.14
CA ALA A 147 7.31 -0.49 -9.49
C ALA A 147 7.67 -0.31 -8.01
N ILE A 148 8.03 -1.39 -7.29
CA ILE A 148 8.53 -1.32 -5.92
C ILE A 148 9.87 -0.57 -5.87
N ALA A 149 10.83 -0.92 -6.74
CA ALA A 149 12.13 -0.25 -6.82
C ALA A 149 11.98 1.25 -7.07
N ARG A 150 11.08 1.65 -8.00
CA ARG A 150 10.74 3.04 -8.28
C ARG A 150 10.13 3.73 -7.06
N ALA A 151 9.23 3.07 -6.34
CA ALA A 151 8.55 3.63 -5.19
C ALA A 151 9.51 3.93 -4.03
N ILE A 152 10.57 3.12 -3.85
CA ILE A 152 11.56 3.30 -2.77
C ILE A 152 12.78 4.15 -3.18
N ALA A 153 12.85 4.64 -4.42
CA ALA A 153 14.01 5.35 -4.93
C ALA A 153 14.38 6.59 -4.11
N LEU A 154 13.39 7.36 -3.68
CA LEU A 154 13.56 8.58 -2.87
C LEU A 154 13.65 8.34 -1.35
N ASN A 155 13.83 7.10 -0.88
CA ASN A 155 13.77 6.76 0.55
C ASN A 155 12.48 7.29 1.24
N PRO A 156 11.31 6.90 0.75
CA PRO A 156 10.06 7.42 1.29
C PRO A 156 9.87 7.00 2.75
N LYS A 157 9.20 7.83 3.52
CA LYS A 157 8.75 7.50 4.87
C LYS A 157 7.43 6.72 4.87
N TYR A 158 6.64 6.92 3.83
CA TYR A 158 5.32 6.31 3.66
C TYR A 158 5.26 5.56 2.34
N LEU A 159 4.84 4.30 2.36
CA LEU A 159 4.66 3.48 1.17
C LEU A 159 3.18 3.11 1.02
N PHE A 160 2.62 3.37 -0.15
CA PHE A 160 1.23 3.06 -0.48
C PHE A 160 1.18 2.02 -1.59
N CYS A 161 0.42 0.94 -1.38
CA CYS A 161 0.28 -0.15 -2.34
C CYS A 161 -1.21 -0.40 -2.60
N ASP A 162 -1.66 -0.15 -3.82
CA ASP A 162 -3.04 -0.41 -4.22
C ASP A 162 -3.09 -1.74 -4.99
N GLU A 163 -3.54 -2.80 -4.32
CA GLU A 163 -3.62 -4.17 -4.83
C GLU A 163 -2.33 -4.65 -5.54
N PRO A 164 -1.17 -4.67 -4.84
CA PRO A 164 0.13 -4.93 -5.46
C PRO A 164 0.21 -6.30 -6.13
N ASN A 165 -0.55 -7.29 -5.68
CA ASN A 165 -0.55 -8.68 -6.17
C ASN A 165 -1.57 -8.95 -7.27
N SER A 166 -2.39 -7.98 -7.65
CA SER A 166 -3.42 -8.17 -8.67
C SER A 166 -2.81 -8.67 -9.99
N GLY A 167 -3.39 -9.75 -10.53
CA GLY A 167 -2.99 -10.34 -11.80
C GLY A 167 -1.75 -11.25 -11.76
N LEU A 168 -1.25 -11.57 -10.55
CA LEU A 168 -0.13 -12.49 -10.35
C LEU A 168 -0.62 -13.90 -9.95
N ASP A 169 0.20 -14.91 -10.21
CA ASP A 169 -0.02 -16.24 -9.68
C ASP A 169 0.25 -16.28 -8.15
N PRO A 170 -0.31 -17.24 -7.41
CA PRO A 170 -0.19 -17.28 -5.95
C PRO A 170 1.24 -17.31 -5.42
N LYS A 171 2.16 -17.99 -6.12
CA LYS A 171 3.57 -18.07 -5.70
C LYS A 171 4.28 -16.73 -5.86
N THR A 172 4.04 -16.05 -6.97
CA THR A 172 4.60 -14.73 -7.23
C THR A 172 4.01 -13.68 -6.28
N SER A 173 2.70 -13.78 -5.95
CA SER A 173 2.03 -12.91 -4.97
C SER A 173 2.71 -12.96 -3.60
N ILE A 174 3.01 -14.15 -3.09
CA ILE A 174 3.72 -14.33 -1.81
C ILE A 174 5.08 -13.62 -1.84
N VAL A 175 5.83 -13.78 -2.93
CA VAL A 175 7.15 -13.14 -3.07
C VAL A 175 7.05 -11.61 -3.06
N ILE A 176 6.02 -11.03 -3.69
CA ILE A 176 5.78 -9.59 -3.66
C ILE A 176 5.40 -9.11 -2.25
N ASP A 177 4.54 -9.85 -1.54
CA ASP A 177 4.17 -9.54 -0.16
C ASP A 177 5.37 -9.56 0.78
N GLU A 178 6.17 -10.63 0.75
CA GLU A 178 7.39 -10.76 1.54
C GLU A 178 8.39 -9.63 1.24
N LEU A 179 8.52 -9.25 -0.03
CA LEU A 179 9.38 -8.16 -0.46
C LEU A 179 8.92 -6.82 0.13
N ILE A 180 7.64 -6.49 0.01
CA ILE A 180 7.08 -5.26 0.58
C ILE A 180 7.24 -5.26 2.11
N HIS A 181 6.93 -6.38 2.77
CA HIS A 181 7.08 -6.53 4.21
C HIS A 181 8.54 -6.33 4.65
N SER A 182 9.50 -7.00 4.00
CA SER A 182 10.93 -6.87 4.35
C SER A 182 11.45 -5.44 4.16
N ILE A 183 11.06 -4.78 3.07
CA ILE A 183 11.44 -3.39 2.79
C ILE A 183 10.79 -2.44 3.82
N THR A 184 9.55 -2.67 4.22
CA THR A 184 8.86 -1.90 5.27
C THR A 184 9.68 -1.86 6.55
N HIS A 185 10.13 -3.02 7.04
CA HIS A 185 10.91 -3.12 8.27
C HIS A 185 12.34 -2.60 8.12
N GLU A 186 12.98 -2.89 6.98
CA GLU A 186 14.36 -2.44 6.73
C GLU A 186 14.48 -0.91 6.73
N TYR A 187 13.48 -0.22 6.18
CA TYR A 187 13.48 1.25 6.07
C TYR A 187 12.59 1.94 7.12
N ASP A 188 12.03 1.19 8.07
CA ASP A 188 11.12 1.70 9.11
C ASP A 188 9.97 2.54 8.54
N MET A 189 9.37 2.08 7.43
CA MET A 189 8.32 2.81 6.72
C MET A 189 6.94 2.54 7.31
N THR A 190 6.06 3.55 7.27
CA THR A 190 4.61 3.33 7.41
C THR A 190 4.08 2.84 6.07
N THR A 191 3.86 1.53 5.92
CA THR A 191 3.33 0.95 4.68
C THR A 191 1.83 0.71 4.78
N ILE A 192 1.06 1.20 3.79
CA ILE A 192 -0.39 0.99 3.68
C ILE A 192 -0.69 0.20 2.41
N ILE A 193 -1.33 -0.95 2.56
CA ILE A 193 -1.66 -1.86 1.46
C ILE A 193 -3.17 -2.03 1.37
N ASN A 194 -3.78 -1.64 0.26
CA ASN A 194 -5.13 -2.07 -0.08
C ASN A 194 -5.06 -3.48 -0.63
N THR A 195 -5.82 -4.42 -0.06
CA THR A 195 -5.91 -5.77 -0.60
C THR A 195 -7.27 -6.42 -0.29
N HIS A 196 -7.66 -7.37 -1.10
CA HIS A 196 -8.74 -8.31 -0.84
C HIS A 196 -8.22 -9.76 -0.77
N ASP A 197 -6.90 -9.96 -0.92
CA ASP A 197 -6.27 -11.29 -0.83
C ASP A 197 -6.03 -11.68 0.63
N MET A 198 -6.71 -12.73 1.07
CA MET A 198 -6.57 -13.25 2.44
C MET A 198 -5.20 -13.85 2.71
N ASN A 199 -4.47 -14.33 1.69
CA ASN A 199 -3.11 -14.81 1.89
C ASN A 199 -2.19 -13.65 2.31
N SER A 200 -2.32 -12.48 1.66
CA SER A 200 -1.60 -11.26 2.06
C SER A 200 -1.98 -10.85 3.49
N VAL A 201 -3.29 -10.88 3.82
CA VAL A 201 -3.78 -10.52 5.15
C VAL A 201 -3.13 -11.38 6.23
N MET A 202 -3.17 -12.71 6.05
CA MET A 202 -2.61 -13.66 7.02
C MET A 202 -1.07 -13.72 6.99
N GLY A 203 -0.46 -13.44 5.83
CA GLY A 203 1.01 -13.44 5.68
C GLY A 203 1.67 -12.23 6.34
N ILE A 204 1.29 -11.04 5.95
CA ILE A 204 2.01 -9.80 6.26
C ILE A 204 1.20 -8.75 7.02
N GLY A 205 -0.06 -9.03 7.41
CA GLY A 205 -0.93 -8.06 8.09
C GLY A 205 -0.57 -7.86 9.56
N GLU A 206 0.08 -6.75 9.90
CA GLU A 206 0.46 -6.41 11.28
C GLU A 206 -0.56 -5.47 11.95
N ASN A 207 -1.14 -4.54 11.19
CA ASN A 207 -2.25 -3.69 11.59
C ASN A 207 -3.28 -3.70 10.46
N ILE A 208 -4.45 -4.26 10.69
CA ILE A 208 -5.46 -4.51 9.67
C ILE A 208 -6.69 -3.70 9.98
N ILE A 209 -7.15 -2.92 9.01
CA ILE A 209 -8.34 -2.09 9.09
C ILE A 209 -9.39 -2.66 8.12
N TYR A 210 -10.51 -3.11 8.67
CA TYR A 210 -11.62 -3.62 7.86
C TYR A 210 -12.65 -2.51 7.59
N ILE A 211 -12.87 -2.25 6.30
CA ILE A 211 -13.85 -1.27 5.82
C ILE A 211 -15.09 -1.99 5.28
N TYR A 212 -16.25 -1.63 5.83
CA TYR A 212 -17.54 -2.14 5.43
C TYR A 212 -18.51 -0.99 5.21
N GLU A 213 -19.09 -0.88 4.01
CA GLU A 213 -20.07 0.16 3.61
C GLU A 213 -19.65 1.60 3.98
N GLY A 214 -18.36 1.89 3.82
CA GLY A 214 -17.78 3.20 4.10
C GLY A 214 -17.43 3.46 5.57
N HIS A 215 -17.62 2.50 6.47
CA HIS A 215 -17.24 2.60 7.88
C HIS A 215 -16.03 1.76 8.21
N LYS A 216 -15.21 2.19 9.18
CA LYS A 216 -14.23 1.31 9.81
C LYS A 216 -14.95 0.40 10.79
N GLU A 217 -15.13 -0.83 10.41
CA GLU A 217 -15.88 -1.83 11.19
C GLU A 217 -15.02 -2.53 12.23
N TRP A 218 -13.72 -2.69 11.93
CA TRP A 218 -12.78 -3.38 12.82
C TRP A 218 -11.35 -2.92 12.57
N GLN A 219 -10.48 -3.04 13.59
CA GLN A 219 -9.05 -2.85 13.50
C GLN A 219 -8.33 -3.78 14.48
N GLY A 220 -7.23 -4.40 14.04
CA GLY A 220 -6.40 -5.29 14.85
C GLY A 220 -5.31 -5.97 14.04
N SER A 221 -4.58 -6.93 14.63
CA SER A 221 -3.56 -7.72 13.96
C SER A 221 -4.14 -8.99 13.32
N LYS A 222 -3.34 -9.67 12.46
CA LYS A 222 -3.69 -10.97 11.89
C LYS A 222 -4.02 -12.03 12.96
N ASP A 223 -3.32 -11.99 14.11
CA ASP A 223 -3.56 -12.92 15.21
C ASP A 223 -4.91 -12.68 15.88
N GLN A 224 -5.36 -11.41 15.94
CA GLN A 224 -6.65 -11.02 16.50
C GLN A 224 -7.83 -11.33 15.57
N ILE A 225 -7.60 -11.48 14.27
CA ILE A 225 -8.64 -11.86 13.31
C ILE A 225 -9.25 -13.20 13.66
N MET A 226 -8.43 -14.21 13.99
CA MET A 226 -8.90 -15.58 14.26
C MET A 226 -9.80 -15.65 15.50
N SER A 227 -9.53 -14.84 16.51
CA SER A 227 -10.31 -14.73 17.74
C SER A 227 -11.42 -13.66 17.71
N SER A 228 -11.60 -12.97 16.59
CA SER A 228 -12.58 -11.88 16.49
C SER A 228 -14.01 -12.41 16.57
N THR A 229 -14.85 -11.71 17.35
CA THR A 229 -16.30 -11.94 17.44
C THR A 229 -17.09 -11.06 16.47
N ASN A 230 -16.44 -10.21 15.68
CA ASN A 230 -17.12 -9.38 14.71
C ASN A 230 -17.70 -10.22 13.56
N GLU A 231 -19.02 -10.32 13.48
CA GLU A 231 -19.73 -11.18 12.52
C GLU A 231 -19.47 -10.79 11.06
N ARG A 232 -19.39 -9.48 10.75
CA ARG A 232 -19.16 -8.97 9.40
C ARG A 232 -17.73 -9.30 8.94
N LEU A 233 -16.74 -9.10 9.81
CA LEU A 233 -15.35 -9.47 9.55
C LEU A 233 -15.24 -10.99 9.32
N ASN A 234 -15.84 -11.78 10.20
CA ASN A 234 -15.85 -13.24 10.10
C ASN A 234 -16.50 -13.72 8.78
N SER A 235 -17.64 -13.14 8.40
CA SER A 235 -18.30 -13.45 7.13
C SER A 235 -17.43 -13.11 5.92
N PHE A 236 -16.65 -12.05 5.99
CA PHE A 236 -15.73 -11.62 4.93
C PHE A 236 -14.51 -12.54 4.82
N ILE A 237 -13.82 -12.81 5.94
CA ILE A 237 -12.54 -13.56 5.95
C ILE A 237 -12.79 -15.07 5.74
N PHE A 238 -13.79 -15.63 6.41
CA PHE A 238 -14.10 -17.05 6.35
C PHE A 238 -15.14 -17.40 5.27
N ALA A 239 -15.30 -16.55 4.26
CA ALA A 239 -16.12 -16.84 3.10
C ALA A 239 -15.62 -18.05 2.30
N SER A 240 -14.30 -18.32 2.28
CA SER A 240 -13.74 -19.49 1.63
C SER A 240 -13.71 -20.70 2.58
N ASP A 241 -13.99 -21.90 2.04
CA ASP A 241 -13.98 -23.14 2.81
C ASP A 241 -12.62 -23.46 3.45
N LEU A 242 -11.53 -23.03 2.83
CA LEU A 242 -10.18 -23.23 3.35
C LEU A 242 -9.99 -22.50 4.70
N PHE A 243 -10.26 -21.20 4.73
CA PHE A 243 -10.11 -20.40 5.96
C PHE A 243 -11.11 -20.80 7.04
N ARG A 244 -12.31 -21.27 6.64
CA ARG A 244 -13.29 -21.80 7.59
C ARG A 244 -12.76 -23.06 8.32
N LYS A 245 -12.18 -24.00 7.58
CA LYS A 245 -11.56 -25.21 8.14
C LYS A 245 -10.36 -24.89 9.05
N VAL A 246 -9.56 -23.88 8.70
CA VAL A 246 -8.45 -23.44 9.56
C VAL A 246 -8.97 -22.93 10.90
N LYS A 247 -10.01 -22.07 10.89
CA LYS A 247 -10.65 -21.58 12.12
C LYS A 247 -11.23 -22.69 12.98
N GLU A 248 -11.92 -23.66 12.37
CA GLU A 248 -12.50 -24.82 13.08
C GLU A 248 -11.39 -25.65 13.74
N ALA A 249 -10.26 -25.87 13.06
CA ALA A 249 -9.11 -26.62 13.59
C ALA A 249 -8.42 -25.93 14.77
N GLU A 250 -8.39 -24.59 14.78
CA GLU A 250 -7.83 -23.82 15.89
C GLU A 250 -8.76 -23.76 17.11
N ASN A 251 -10.07 -23.63 16.89
CA ASN A 251 -11.07 -23.61 17.96
C ASN A 251 -11.35 -24.99 18.57
N GLY A 252 -10.91 -26.07 17.94
CA GLY A 252 -11.04 -27.47 18.42
C GLY A 252 -9.83 -27.96 19.23
N LYS A 253 -8.84 -27.09 19.47
CA LYS A 253 -7.71 -27.30 20.38
C LYS A 253 -7.94 -26.58 21.71
#